data_c915c79e6f889d9ce6618bf857844c4b
#
_entry.id   c915c79e6f889d9ce6618bf857844c4b
#
_cell.length_a   1.000
_cell.length_b   1.000
_cell.length_c   1.000
_cell.angle_alpha   90.00
_cell.angle_beta   90.00
_cell.angle_gamma   90.00
#
_symmetry.space_group_name_H-M   'P 1'
#
loop_
_entity.id
_entity.type
_entity.pdbx_description
1 polymer ?
#
loop_
_entity_poly.entity_id
_entity_poly.type
_entity_poly.pdbx_seq_one_letter_code
_entity_poly.pdbx_strand_id
1 'polypeptide(L)'
;MRLLLGLLALLICVQPARAQNVSCGNSVIYNANTNGATQLVAAVANARIYICGYTFWANGAVNVSLITGTGTNCGTGSVTIVPAYAFSAASQGITDGGAAARGLSGAVSQALCINTSAGIAVQAIIYFSQY
;
A
#
# COMPACT_ATOMS: atom_id res chain seq x y z
N MET A 1 -11.97 -54.21 3.14
CA MET A 1 -12.03 -53.29 4.29
C MET A 1 -10.79 -52.39 4.46
N ARG A 2 -9.73 -52.54 3.67
CA ARG A 2 -8.51 -51.70 3.71
C ARG A 2 -8.53 -50.49 2.74
N LEU A 3 -9.39 -50.47 1.73
CA LEU A 3 -9.49 -49.38 0.77
C LEU A 3 -10.34 -48.19 1.24
N LEU A 4 -11.25 -48.37 2.18
CA LEU A 4 -12.11 -47.32 2.70
C LEU A 4 -11.40 -46.37 3.69
N LEU A 5 -10.37 -46.84 4.40
CA LEU A 5 -9.60 -46.01 5.33
C LEU A 5 -8.68 -45.00 4.62
N GLY A 6 -8.23 -45.31 3.39
CA GLY A 6 -7.37 -44.40 2.63
C GLY A 6 -8.10 -43.20 2.06
N LEU A 7 -9.40 -43.33 1.80
CA LEU A 7 -10.20 -42.23 1.23
C LEU A 7 -10.62 -41.18 2.28
N LEU A 8 -10.72 -41.60 3.55
CA LEU A 8 -11.12 -40.73 4.65
C LEU A 8 -9.98 -39.80 5.10
N ALA A 9 -8.73 -40.23 4.91
CA ALA A 9 -7.56 -39.43 5.27
C ALA A 9 -7.29 -38.24 4.31
N LEU A 10 -7.79 -38.32 3.08
CA LEU A 10 -7.57 -37.27 2.06
C LEU A 10 -8.54 -36.09 2.16
N LEU A 11 -9.65 -36.24 2.91
CA LEU A 11 -10.66 -35.20 3.04
C LEU A 11 -10.38 -34.16 4.14
N ILE A 12 -9.35 -34.32 4.95
CA ILE A 12 -9.12 -33.48 6.15
C ILE A 12 -8.17 -32.31 5.88
N CYS A 13 -7.56 -32.20 4.68
CA CYS A 13 -6.54 -31.18 4.40
C CYS A 13 -7.01 -29.97 3.58
N VAL A 14 -8.29 -29.82 3.28
CA VAL A 14 -8.79 -28.58 2.66
C VAL A 14 -9.29 -27.67 3.76
N GLN A 15 -8.36 -27.04 4.46
CA GLN A 15 -8.72 -25.88 5.27
C GLN A 15 -9.03 -24.72 4.32
N PRO A 16 -10.25 -24.14 4.35
CA PRO A 16 -10.51 -22.94 3.59
C PRO A 16 -9.54 -21.86 4.08
N ALA A 17 -8.75 -21.32 3.17
CA ALA A 17 -7.96 -20.13 3.44
C ALA A 17 -8.91 -19.06 3.98
N ARG A 18 -8.84 -18.78 5.28
CA ARG A 18 -9.60 -17.68 5.87
C ARG A 18 -9.08 -16.41 5.23
N ALA A 19 -9.90 -15.76 4.43
CA ALA A 19 -9.64 -14.40 3.99
C ALA A 19 -9.48 -13.57 5.27
N GLN A 20 -8.27 -13.14 5.58
CA GLN A 20 -8.02 -12.22 6.68
C GLN A 20 -8.66 -10.88 6.27
N ASN A 21 -9.73 -10.50 6.95
CA ASN A 21 -10.27 -9.16 6.84
C ASN A 21 -9.24 -8.20 7.46
N VAL A 22 -8.45 -7.58 6.59
CA VAL A 22 -7.49 -6.55 6.99
C VAL A 22 -8.29 -5.30 7.37
N SER A 23 -8.38 -5.03 8.66
CA SER A 23 -8.99 -3.80 9.17
C SER A 23 -7.97 -2.66 9.08
N CYS A 24 -8.35 -1.55 8.44
CA CYS A 24 -7.50 -0.38 8.33
C CYS A 24 -7.75 0.59 9.48
N GLY A 25 -6.91 0.47 10.50
CA GLY A 25 -6.98 1.30 11.70
C GLY A 25 -6.02 2.50 11.70
N ASN A 26 -5.13 2.60 10.73
CA ASN A 26 -4.12 3.66 10.70
C ASN A 26 -4.32 4.58 9.50
N SER A 27 -3.92 5.84 9.66
CA SER A 27 -3.80 6.80 8.56
C SER A 27 -2.53 7.63 8.70
N VAL A 28 -1.99 8.05 7.57
CA VAL A 28 -0.90 9.02 7.50
C VAL A 28 -1.27 10.15 6.57
N ILE A 29 -0.95 11.37 6.98
CA ILE A 29 -1.17 12.59 6.20
C ILE A 29 0.18 13.06 5.67
N TYR A 30 0.22 13.36 4.39
CA TYR A 30 1.34 14.01 3.73
C TYR A 30 0.92 15.39 3.24
N ASN A 31 1.77 16.39 3.46
CA ASN A 31 1.58 17.74 2.94
C ASN A 31 2.97 18.36 2.73
N ALA A 32 3.45 18.31 1.52
CA ALA A 32 4.75 18.85 1.16
C ALA A 32 4.84 19.19 -0.33
N ASN A 33 5.93 19.84 -0.71
CA ASN A 33 6.29 20.19 -2.09
C ASN A 33 7.65 19.59 -2.47
N THR A 34 7.87 18.33 -2.13
CA THR A 34 9.11 17.62 -2.45
C THR A 34 9.06 17.02 -3.86
N ASN A 35 10.23 16.82 -4.45
CA ASN A 35 10.42 16.02 -5.66
C ASN A 35 11.10 14.71 -5.28
N GLY A 36 10.59 13.59 -5.77
CA GLY A 36 11.09 12.26 -5.45
C GLY A 36 10.30 11.57 -4.33
N ALA A 37 10.91 10.54 -3.77
CA ALA A 37 10.27 9.72 -2.75
C ALA A 37 10.43 10.32 -1.35
N THR A 38 9.35 10.27 -0.57
CA THR A 38 9.31 10.66 0.85
C THR A 38 8.69 9.56 1.66
N GLN A 39 9.36 9.14 2.73
CA GLN A 39 8.86 8.08 3.61
C GLN A 39 7.67 8.56 4.42
N LEU A 40 6.58 7.79 4.37
CA LEU A 40 5.34 8.03 5.10
C LEU A 40 5.22 7.11 6.32
N VAL A 41 5.54 5.82 6.13
CA VAL A 41 5.45 4.80 7.16
C VAL A 41 6.76 4.03 7.21
N ALA A 42 7.34 3.92 8.41
CA ALA A 42 8.57 3.17 8.61
C ALA A 42 8.36 1.66 8.41
N ALA A 43 9.39 0.99 7.95
CA ALA A 43 9.41 -0.47 7.92
C ALA A 43 9.38 -1.04 9.34
N VAL A 44 8.59 -2.09 9.54
CA VAL A 44 8.64 -2.92 10.75
C VAL A 44 9.10 -4.31 10.35
N ALA A 45 10.04 -4.87 11.10
CA ALA A 45 10.57 -6.21 10.83
C ALA A 45 9.45 -7.25 10.82
N ASN A 46 9.45 -8.09 9.80
CA ASN A 46 8.45 -9.14 9.56
C ASN A 46 7.00 -8.64 9.36
N ALA A 47 6.77 -7.36 9.29
CA ALA A 47 5.46 -6.79 8.99
C ALA A 47 5.33 -6.38 7.52
N ARG A 48 4.10 -6.38 7.04
CA ARG A 48 3.72 -5.96 5.69
C ARG A 48 2.73 -4.80 5.79
N ILE A 49 2.84 -3.83 4.89
CA ILE A 49 1.91 -2.71 4.80
C ILE A 49 0.83 -3.04 3.76
N TYR A 50 -0.42 -2.87 4.14
CA TYR A 50 -1.61 -3.03 3.30
C TYR A 50 -2.30 -1.69 3.15
N ILE A 51 -2.52 -1.25 1.91
CA ILE A 51 -3.24 -0.01 1.60
C ILE A 51 -4.73 -0.29 1.48
N CYS A 52 -5.53 0.48 2.18
CA CYS A 52 -6.98 0.39 2.19
C CYS A 52 -7.65 1.47 1.35
N GLY A 53 -7.03 2.61 1.31
CA GLY A 53 -7.50 3.72 0.51
C GLY A 53 -6.52 4.88 0.57
N TYR A 54 -6.68 5.79 -0.36
CA TYR A 54 -5.87 7.00 -0.42
C TYR A 54 -6.66 8.13 -1.08
N THR A 55 -6.29 9.34 -0.70
CA THR A 55 -6.70 10.58 -1.36
C THR A 55 -5.44 11.34 -1.72
N PHE A 56 -5.32 11.74 -2.97
CA PHE A 56 -4.27 12.65 -3.43
C PHE A 56 -4.91 13.96 -3.89
N TRP A 57 -4.26 15.05 -3.57
CA TRP A 57 -4.59 16.39 -4.05
C TRP A 57 -3.31 17.08 -4.49
N ALA A 58 -3.31 17.68 -5.67
CA ALA A 58 -2.16 18.40 -6.21
C ALA A 58 -2.52 19.83 -6.62
N ASN A 59 -1.62 20.77 -6.34
CA ASN A 59 -1.78 22.17 -6.73
C ASN A 59 -0.94 22.52 -7.95
N GLY A 60 -0.85 21.60 -8.92
CA GLY A 60 -0.12 21.81 -10.18
C GLY A 60 0.21 20.48 -10.87
N ALA A 61 0.92 20.58 -11.99
CA ALA A 61 1.29 19.43 -12.79
C ALA A 61 2.32 18.55 -12.06
N VAL A 62 1.94 17.35 -11.68
CA VAL A 62 2.78 16.38 -10.96
C VAL A 62 2.24 14.97 -11.12
N ASN A 63 3.12 13.98 -11.17
CA ASN A 63 2.74 12.58 -11.01
C ASN A 63 2.91 12.17 -9.55
N VAL A 64 1.92 11.50 -8.99
CA VAL A 64 1.92 11.01 -7.61
C VAL A 64 1.67 9.52 -7.59
N SER A 65 2.53 8.76 -6.90
CA SER A 65 2.40 7.31 -6.73
C SER A 65 2.74 6.89 -5.31
N LEU A 66 2.32 5.68 -4.91
CA LEU A 66 2.81 5.03 -3.70
C LEU A 66 3.77 3.91 -4.07
N ILE A 67 4.89 3.90 -3.40
CA ILE A 67 5.92 2.88 -3.55
C ILE A 67 6.27 2.27 -2.19
N THR A 68 6.75 1.05 -2.19
CA THR A 68 7.40 0.45 -1.03
C THR A 68 8.86 0.18 -1.34
N GLY A 69 9.68 0.13 -0.31
CA GLY A 69 11.12 -0.14 -0.46
C GLY A 69 11.84 -0.12 0.87
N THR A 70 13.16 -0.27 0.80
CA THR A 70 14.06 -0.19 1.96
C THR A 70 15.00 1.01 1.82
N GLY A 71 15.77 1.28 2.88
CA GLY A 71 16.67 2.43 2.93
C GLY A 71 15.94 3.77 3.07
N THR A 72 16.68 4.86 3.02
CA THR A 72 16.14 6.22 3.13
C THR A 72 15.17 6.50 2.00
N ASN A 73 13.95 6.92 2.35
CA ASN A 73 12.90 7.27 1.39
C ASN A 73 12.64 6.18 0.34
N CYS A 74 12.64 4.89 0.74
CA CYS A 74 12.46 3.75 -0.16
C CYS A 74 13.46 3.68 -1.32
N GLY A 75 14.69 4.18 -1.13
CA GLY A 75 15.69 4.31 -2.20
C GLY A 75 16.28 2.99 -2.69
N THR A 76 15.99 1.86 -2.05
CA THR A 76 16.51 0.54 -2.43
C THR A 76 15.36 -0.45 -2.63
N GLY A 77 15.38 -1.17 -3.74
CA GLY A 77 14.40 -2.21 -4.04
C GLY A 77 12.97 -1.68 -4.10
N SER A 78 12.78 -0.45 -4.57
CA SER A 78 11.47 0.19 -4.61
C SER A 78 10.53 -0.50 -5.60
N VAL A 79 9.30 -0.73 -5.18
CA VAL A 79 8.23 -1.31 -5.97
C VAL A 79 7.01 -0.40 -5.90
N THR A 80 6.46 -0.06 -7.05
CA THR A 80 5.23 0.72 -7.14
C THR A 80 4.03 -0.15 -6.77
N ILE A 81 3.26 0.26 -5.76
CA ILE A 81 2.05 -0.43 -5.30
C ILE A 81 0.78 0.32 -5.71
N VAL A 82 0.84 1.65 -5.83
CA VAL A 82 -0.21 2.47 -6.45
C VAL A 82 0.40 3.14 -7.66
N PRO A 83 -0.11 2.88 -8.88
CA PRO A 83 0.37 3.51 -10.10
C PRO A 83 0.36 5.04 -10.03
N ALA A 84 1.19 5.68 -10.83
CA ALA A 84 1.26 7.12 -10.85
C ALA A 84 -0.03 7.75 -11.42
N TYR A 85 -0.62 8.64 -10.66
CA TYR A 85 -1.68 9.54 -11.14
C TYR A 85 -1.05 10.82 -11.65
N ALA A 86 -1.36 11.16 -12.91
CA ALA A 86 -0.89 12.38 -13.55
C ALA A 86 -1.89 13.52 -13.31
N PHE A 87 -1.51 14.46 -12.48
CA PHE A 87 -2.22 15.74 -12.34
C PHE A 87 -1.64 16.73 -13.35
N SER A 88 -2.49 17.39 -14.11
CA SER A 88 -2.07 18.31 -15.18
C SER A 88 -2.26 19.79 -14.83
N ALA A 89 -3.04 20.08 -13.80
CA ALA A 89 -3.39 21.45 -13.39
C ALA A 89 -3.50 21.57 -11.86
N ALA A 90 -3.62 22.80 -11.41
CA ALA A 90 -3.86 23.11 -10.01
C ALA A 90 -5.25 22.63 -9.54
N SER A 91 -5.35 22.36 -8.25
CA SER A 91 -6.60 21.97 -7.57
C SER A 91 -7.26 20.71 -8.11
N GLN A 92 -6.47 19.76 -8.52
CA GLN A 92 -6.93 18.41 -8.88
C GLN A 92 -6.77 17.44 -7.72
N GLY A 93 -7.76 16.56 -7.55
CA GLY A 93 -7.73 15.53 -6.53
C GLY A 93 -8.30 14.22 -7.05
N ILE A 94 -7.86 13.13 -6.46
CA ILE A 94 -8.42 11.79 -6.66
C ILE A 94 -8.55 11.11 -5.31
N THR A 95 -9.65 10.41 -5.13
CA THR A 95 -9.88 9.54 -3.98
C THR A 95 -10.15 8.15 -4.49
N ASP A 96 -9.38 7.19 -4.01
CA ASP A 96 -9.62 5.78 -4.21
C ASP A 96 -9.58 5.08 -2.86
N GLY A 97 -10.65 4.42 -2.51
CA GLY A 97 -10.67 3.73 -1.24
C GLY A 97 -12.02 3.29 -0.76
N GLY A 98 -11.97 2.34 0.12
CA GLY A 98 -13.06 1.78 0.87
C GLY A 98 -12.51 1.19 2.16
N ALA A 99 -13.39 0.83 3.08
CA ALA A 99 -13.02 0.30 4.39
C ALA A 99 -12.31 -1.08 4.34
N ALA A 100 -12.19 -1.69 3.16
CA ALA A 100 -11.55 -2.98 2.96
C ALA A 100 -10.20 -2.82 2.25
N ALA A 101 -9.19 -3.54 2.72
CA ALA A 101 -7.89 -3.60 2.06
C ALA A 101 -8.05 -4.11 0.63
N ARG A 102 -7.59 -3.34 -0.34
CA ARG A 102 -7.69 -3.67 -1.76
C ARG A 102 -6.60 -4.65 -2.24
N GLY A 103 -5.93 -5.34 -1.32
CA GLY A 103 -4.84 -6.25 -1.67
C GLY A 103 -3.57 -5.56 -2.17
N LEU A 104 -3.52 -4.23 -2.17
CA LEU A 104 -2.31 -3.48 -2.49
C LEU A 104 -1.36 -3.57 -1.31
N SER A 105 -0.34 -4.40 -1.41
CA SER A 105 0.62 -4.60 -0.33
C SER A 105 2.04 -4.57 -0.84
N GLY A 106 2.93 -3.99 -0.04
CA GLY A 106 4.36 -4.09 -0.24
C GLY A 106 4.91 -5.47 0.16
N ALA A 107 6.19 -5.69 -0.03
CA ALA A 107 6.88 -6.84 0.54
C ALA A 107 7.04 -6.68 2.07
N VAL A 108 7.39 -7.79 2.72
CA VAL A 108 7.66 -7.79 4.17
C VAL A 108 8.86 -6.90 4.49
N SER A 109 8.82 -6.22 5.63
CA SER A 109 9.90 -5.35 6.13
C SER A 109 10.25 -4.18 5.21
N GLN A 110 9.29 -3.70 4.43
CA GLN A 110 9.45 -2.50 3.61
C GLN A 110 8.71 -1.30 4.20
N ALA A 111 9.27 -0.11 3.99
CA ALA A 111 8.63 1.17 4.27
C ALA A 111 7.62 1.53 3.18
N LEU A 112 6.65 2.39 3.51
CA LEU A 112 5.77 3.03 2.53
C LEU A 112 6.25 4.45 2.26
N CYS A 113 6.35 4.80 0.99
CA CYS A 113 6.71 6.13 0.55
C CYS A 113 5.70 6.67 -0.47
N ILE A 114 5.52 7.98 -0.47
CA ILE A 114 4.92 8.71 -1.59
C ILE A 114 6.05 9.15 -2.53
N ASN A 115 5.83 9.03 -3.82
CA ASN A 115 6.77 9.49 -4.83
C ASN A 115 6.11 10.52 -5.74
N THR A 116 6.74 11.68 -5.87
CA THR A 116 6.26 12.82 -6.64
C THR A 116 7.28 13.18 -7.72
N SER A 117 6.82 13.52 -8.92
CA SER A 117 7.71 13.83 -10.06
C SER A 117 8.16 15.28 -10.13
N ALA A 118 7.64 16.16 -9.26
CA ALA A 118 7.96 17.57 -9.23
C ALA A 118 7.77 18.15 -7.82
N GLY A 119 8.45 19.25 -7.53
CA GLY A 119 8.33 20.01 -6.29
C GLY A 119 7.05 20.87 -6.24
N ILE A 120 5.92 20.27 -6.52
CA ILE A 120 4.60 20.90 -6.45
C ILE A 120 3.94 20.51 -5.13
N ALA A 121 3.17 21.41 -4.54
CA ALA A 121 2.44 21.13 -3.32
C ALA A 121 1.45 19.97 -3.54
N VAL A 122 1.69 18.87 -2.84
CA VAL A 122 0.85 17.67 -2.83
C VAL A 122 0.37 17.43 -1.41
N GLN A 123 -0.92 17.17 -1.28
CA GLN A 123 -1.51 16.64 -0.06
C GLN A 123 -1.98 15.23 -0.30
N ALA A 124 -1.79 14.36 0.68
CA ALA A 124 -2.29 13.00 0.61
C ALA A 124 -2.78 12.52 1.98
N ILE A 125 -3.79 11.68 1.97
CA ILE A 125 -4.22 10.89 3.12
C ILE A 125 -4.19 9.43 2.68
N ILE A 126 -3.46 8.60 3.40
CA ILE A 126 -3.36 7.17 3.11
C ILE A 126 -3.86 6.41 4.32
N TYR A 127 -4.84 5.53 4.09
CA TYR A 127 -5.36 4.59 5.10
C TYR A 127 -4.67 3.24 4.92
N PHE A 128 -4.14 2.69 5.99
CA PHE A 128 -3.34 1.47 5.93
C PHE A 128 -3.43 0.62 7.19
N SER A 129 -2.94 -0.60 7.07
CA SER A 129 -2.61 -1.49 8.19
C SER A 129 -1.19 -2.01 8.03
N GLN A 130 -0.54 -2.31 9.14
CA GLN A 130 0.80 -2.88 9.16
C GLN A 130 0.88 -4.01 10.21
N TYR A 131 1.16 -5.23 9.77
CA TYR A 131 1.37 -6.44 10.61
C TYR A 131 2.15 -7.53 9.87
#